data_748caf750983cea4d712fc0ef4ea9fdc
#
_entry.id   748caf750983cea4d712fc0ef4ea9fdc
#
_cell.length_a   1.000
_cell.length_b   1.000
_cell.length_c   1.000
_cell.angle_alpha   90.00
_cell.angle_beta   90.00
_cell.angle_gamma   90.00
#
_symmetry.space_group_name_H-M   'P 1'
#
loop_
_entity.id
_entity.type
_entity.pdbx_description
1 polymer ?
#
loop_
_entity_poly.entity_id
_entity_poly.type
_entity_poly.pdbx_seq_one_letter_code
_entity_poly.pdbx_strand_id
1 'polypeptide(L)'
;MSIYFFQILAIMVVGAFSKANATDKDKRKFIFFAFGLLILVAALRSVNIGTDLANHYARRYVQIASYDWNMIPGFSAMSTYELGYCYLTKLLSSICPHVQFYIVVTSLFTYSVTGRFIYKNSCDVKMSTYVFIMTCTYYNYMNIIRQAIAISIILLGYEFLKKPDKKKKNYMIYTMFVLLASSIHASAILCILLVLFKELKFRTKDILIGIGGTLIFYLMYQQVFNLVLNLFGLSNEYMGYLEKEVESVGHINPQSVYMFMTIAIAFAIGCITLVVQRKNHVIKIIPKNRQEYFLFNNESFLLYTGLLATVCRLMIFRMNIINRYSYYFVPFVLLLYPMAIYNYKLRNNKKIVKWIVYMILMIYFVWMTVAYEASFHGTVPYEFFWQCKNSFFY
;
A
#
# COMPACT_ATOMS: atom_id res chain seq x y z
N MET A 1 -11.80 9.19 -17.09
CA MET A 1 -10.36 9.57 -17.25
C MET A 1 -10.06 10.99 -16.82
N SER A 2 -10.75 12.00 -17.34
CA SER A 2 -10.49 13.44 -17.10
C SER A 2 -10.32 13.81 -15.62
N ILE A 3 -11.13 13.25 -14.70
CA ILE A 3 -11.06 13.57 -13.27
C ILE A 3 -9.72 13.18 -12.65
N TYR A 4 -9.15 12.04 -13.03
CA TYR A 4 -7.88 11.57 -12.49
C TYR A 4 -6.70 12.39 -13.00
N PHE A 5 -6.71 12.74 -14.29
CA PHE A 5 -5.71 13.66 -14.84
C PHE A 5 -5.81 15.06 -14.24
N PHE A 6 -7.03 15.57 -14.07
CA PHE A 6 -7.24 16.84 -13.35
C PHE A 6 -6.71 16.77 -11.92
N GLN A 7 -7.00 15.70 -11.20
CA GLN A 7 -6.59 15.50 -9.82
C GLN A 7 -5.05 15.50 -9.66
N ILE A 8 -4.34 14.71 -10.49
CA ILE A 8 -2.87 14.66 -10.42
C ILE A 8 -2.26 15.99 -10.86
N LEU A 9 -2.80 16.62 -11.91
CA LEU A 9 -2.34 17.92 -12.38
C LEU A 9 -2.50 19.01 -11.31
N ALA A 10 -3.66 19.09 -10.67
CA ALA A 10 -3.93 20.04 -9.59
C ALA A 10 -2.93 19.87 -8.42
N ILE A 11 -2.69 18.61 -8.01
CA ILE A 11 -1.73 18.30 -6.93
C ILE A 11 -0.30 18.65 -7.37
N MET A 12 0.09 18.40 -8.63
CA MET A 12 1.41 18.75 -9.14
C MET A 12 1.60 20.26 -9.24
N VAL A 13 0.61 21.00 -9.73
CA VAL A 13 0.64 22.47 -9.81
C VAL A 13 0.80 23.07 -8.41
N VAL A 14 -0.04 22.70 -7.45
CA VAL A 14 0.09 23.18 -6.08
C VAL A 14 1.43 22.77 -5.49
N GLY A 15 1.91 21.57 -5.77
CA GLY A 15 3.22 21.10 -5.34
C GLY A 15 4.37 21.88 -5.96
N ALA A 16 4.27 22.30 -7.22
CA ALA A 16 5.31 23.12 -7.89
C ALA A 16 5.47 24.49 -7.22
N PHE A 17 4.36 25.16 -6.92
CA PHE A 17 4.36 26.48 -6.29
C PHE A 17 4.51 26.45 -4.76
N SER A 18 4.30 25.29 -4.11
CA SER A 18 4.39 25.18 -2.66
C SER A 18 5.86 24.97 -2.21
N LYS A 19 6.21 25.55 -1.07
CA LYS A 19 7.44 25.25 -0.35
C LYS A 19 7.26 24.03 0.59
N ALA A 20 6.50 23.01 0.16
CA ALA A 20 5.97 21.94 1.00
C ALA A 20 7.02 21.14 1.82
N ASN A 21 8.30 21.21 1.45
CA ASN A 21 9.36 20.56 2.22
C ASN A 21 10.17 21.52 3.10
N ALA A 22 9.85 22.84 3.09
CA ALA A 22 10.64 23.85 3.79
C ALA A 22 10.29 23.90 5.30
N THR A 23 9.02 23.96 5.64
CA THR A 23 8.56 24.00 7.03
C THR A 23 7.49 22.93 7.31
N ASP A 24 7.30 22.63 8.59
CA ASP A 24 6.26 21.69 9.01
C ASP A 24 4.84 22.18 8.66
N LYS A 25 4.63 23.51 8.74
CA LYS A 25 3.38 24.17 8.35
C LYS A 25 3.11 24.01 6.84
N ASP A 26 4.14 24.15 6.00
CA ASP A 26 3.99 24.02 4.55
C ASP A 26 3.74 22.57 4.14
N LYS A 27 4.41 21.61 4.77
CA LYS A 27 4.11 20.18 4.62
C LYS A 27 2.65 19.88 4.92
N ARG A 28 2.16 20.38 6.08
CA ARG A 28 0.78 20.16 6.52
C ARG A 28 -0.22 20.75 5.53
N LYS A 29 0.02 21.96 5.02
CA LYS A 29 -0.84 22.59 4.01
C LYS A 29 -0.90 21.78 2.72
N PHE A 30 0.26 21.32 2.21
CA PHE A 30 0.33 20.54 0.99
C PHE A 30 -0.39 19.18 1.15
N ILE A 31 -0.12 18.47 2.23
CA ILE A 31 -0.76 17.17 2.51
C ILE A 31 -2.28 17.34 2.68
N PHE A 32 -2.73 18.37 3.39
CA PHE A 32 -4.15 18.64 3.56
C PHE A 32 -4.85 18.89 2.22
N PHE A 33 -4.26 19.70 1.35
CA PHE A 33 -4.79 19.94 0.00
C PHE A 33 -4.80 18.67 -0.83
N ALA A 34 -3.62 18.00 -0.94
CA ALA A 34 -3.47 16.83 -1.81
C ALA A 34 -4.39 15.68 -1.37
N PHE A 35 -4.36 15.31 -0.09
CA PHE A 35 -5.20 14.22 0.41
C PHE A 35 -6.67 14.62 0.55
N GLY A 36 -6.99 15.89 0.78
CA GLY A 36 -8.36 16.40 0.70
C GLY A 36 -8.96 16.16 -0.69
N LEU A 37 -8.22 16.48 -1.76
CA LEU A 37 -8.65 16.23 -3.13
C LEU A 37 -8.74 14.73 -3.46
N LEU A 38 -7.80 13.91 -2.97
CA LEU A 38 -7.83 12.45 -3.11
C LEU A 38 -9.06 11.85 -2.39
N ILE A 39 -9.35 12.31 -1.18
CA ILE A 39 -10.53 11.88 -0.40
C ILE A 39 -11.82 12.26 -1.14
N LEU A 40 -11.94 13.47 -1.63
CA LEU A 40 -13.14 13.93 -2.33
C LEU A 40 -13.44 13.02 -3.54
N VAL A 41 -12.46 12.78 -4.38
CA VAL A 41 -12.66 11.92 -5.55
C VAL A 41 -12.97 10.47 -5.12
N ALA A 42 -12.29 9.93 -4.12
CA ALA A 42 -12.58 8.58 -3.64
C ALA A 42 -13.96 8.47 -2.96
N ALA A 43 -14.38 9.49 -2.22
CA ALA A 43 -15.63 9.50 -1.45
C ALA A 43 -16.87 9.75 -2.34
N LEU A 44 -16.72 10.51 -3.42
CA LEU A 44 -17.83 10.85 -4.31
C LEU A 44 -18.01 9.85 -5.48
N ARG A 45 -17.19 8.77 -5.52
CA ARG A 45 -17.31 7.76 -6.57
C ARG A 45 -18.60 6.96 -6.46
N SER A 46 -19.07 6.51 -7.63
CA SER A 46 -20.15 5.53 -7.74
C SER A 46 -19.74 4.18 -7.15
N VAL A 47 -20.73 3.38 -6.75
CA VAL A 47 -20.57 1.98 -6.36
C VAL A 47 -19.94 1.13 -7.47
N ASN A 48 -20.10 1.52 -8.73
CA ASN A 48 -19.54 0.81 -9.88
C ASN A 48 -18.01 0.99 -10.01
N ILE A 49 -17.42 1.94 -9.26
CA ILE A 49 -15.98 2.20 -9.30
C ILE A 49 -15.23 1.24 -8.37
N GLY A 50 -14.54 0.29 -8.98
CA GLY A 50 -13.86 -0.81 -8.32
C GLY A 50 -14.65 -2.11 -8.39
N THR A 51 -14.07 -3.13 -9.05
CA THR A 51 -14.74 -4.43 -9.28
C THR A 51 -15.20 -5.11 -8.00
N ASP A 52 -14.40 -5.00 -6.92
CA ASP A 52 -14.74 -5.63 -5.63
C ASP A 52 -15.81 -4.84 -4.89
N LEU A 53 -15.94 -3.53 -5.13
CA LEU A 53 -16.94 -2.71 -4.46
C LEU A 53 -18.36 -3.11 -4.85
N ALA A 54 -18.69 -3.09 -6.13
CA ALA A 54 -20.02 -3.45 -6.62
C ALA A 54 -20.36 -4.93 -6.37
N ASN A 55 -19.41 -5.81 -6.65
CA ASN A 55 -19.67 -7.26 -6.63
C ASN A 55 -19.66 -7.87 -5.24
N HIS A 56 -18.91 -7.28 -4.30
CA HIS A 56 -18.70 -7.86 -2.98
C HIS A 56 -19.08 -6.91 -1.85
N TYR A 57 -18.41 -5.77 -1.68
CA TYR A 57 -18.54 -4.96 -0.48
C TYR A 57 -19.90 -4.28 -0.35
N ALA A 58 -20.41 -3.70 -1.43
CA ALA A 58 -21.71 -3.01 -1.41
C ALA A 58 -22.85 -3.97 -1.14
N ARG A 59 -22.88 -5.13 -1.80
CA ARG A 59 -23.92 -6.15 -1.58
C ARG A 59 -23.89 -6.65 -0.14
N ARG A 60 -22.70 -6.90 0.41
CA ARG A 60 -22.55 -7.35 1.81
C ARG A 60 -22.92 -6.26 2.81
N TYR A 61 -22.66 -4.99 2.48
CA TYR A 61 -23.09 -3.89 3.32
C TYR A 61 -24.61 -3.84 3.48
N VAL A 62 -25.34 -3.92 2.37
CA VAL A 62 -26.81 -3.97 2.39
C VAL A 62 -27.32 -5.23 3.12
N GLN A 63 -26.73 -6.38 2.88
CA GLN A 63 -27.09 -7.62 3.53
C GLN A 63 -26.87 -7.55 5.05
N ILE A 64 -25.72 -7.08 5.52
CA ILE A 64 -25.39 -6.95 6.95
C ILE A 64 -26.29 -5.90 7.62
N ALA A 65 -26.75 -4.88 6.90
CA ALA A 65 -27.67 -3.88 7.43
C ALA A 65 -28.97 -4.51 7.97
N SER A 66 -29.49 -5.54 7.29
CA SER A 66 -30.72 -6.22 7.66
C SER A 66 -30.57 -7.28 8.77
N TYR A 67 -29.34 -7.62 9.18
CA TYR A 67 -29.10 -8.61 10.22
C TYR A 67 -29.08 -8.01 11.62
N ASP A 68 -29.47 -8.76 12.62
CA ASP A 68 -29.22 -8.41 14.01
C ASP A 68 -27.78 -8.65 14.41
N TRP A 69 -27.32 -7.96 15.46
CA TRP A 69 -25.94 -8.08 15.96
C TRP A 69 -25.53 -9.50 16.34
N ASN A 70 -26.46 -10.29 16.87
CA ASN A 70 -26.26 -11.71 17.25
C ASN A 70 -26.08 -12.63 16.04
N MET A 71 -26.52 -12.24 14.85
CA MET A 71 -26.36 -13.01 13.61
C MET A 71 -24.97 -12.82 12.97
N ILE A 72 -24.23 -11.76 13.35
CA ILE A 72 -22.96 -11.42 12.72
C ILE A 72 -21.91 -12.52 12.82
N PRO A 73 -21.70 -13.21 13.98
CA PRO A 73 -20.76 -14.32 14.04
C PRO A 73 -21.09 -15.47 13.10
N GLY A 74 -22.39 -15.84 13.00
CA GLY A 74 -22.86 -16.87 12.07
C GLY A 74 -22.62 -16.47 10.61
N PHE A 75 -22.90 -15.22 10.26
CA PHE A 75 -22.62 -14.69 8.93
C PHE A 75 -21.13 -14.75 8.60
N SER A 76 -20.26 -14.34 9.53
CA SER A 76 -18.80 -14.40 9.34
C SER A 76 -18.31 -15.84 9.14
N ALA A 77 -18.81 -16.80 9.92
CA ALA A 77 -18.46 -18.22 9.80
C ALA A 77 -18.89 -18.83 8.45
N MET A 78 -20.01 -18.36 7.88
CA MET A 78 -20.54 -18.84 6.59
C MET A 78 -19.98 -18.06 5.39
N SER A 79 -19.31 -16.94 5.61
CA SER A 79 -18.76 -16.08 4.58
C SER A 79 -17.23 -16.13 4.60
N THR A 80 -16.59 -15.57 3.55
CA THR A 80 -15.13 -15.40 3.49
C THR A 80 -14.65 -14.11 4.18
N TYR A 81 -15.51 -13.50 5.02
CA TYR A 81 -15.18 -12.23 5.67
C TYR A 81 -14.84 -12.43 7.15
N GLU A 82 -13.76 -11.82 7.57
CA GLU A 82 -13.31 -11.84 8.96
C GLU A 82 -14.32 -11.14 9.88
N LEU A 83 -14.44 -11.67 11.08
CA LEU A 83 -15.43 -11.25 12.07
C LEU A 83 -15.35 -9.75 12.41
N GLY A 84 -14.13 -9.21 12.56
CA GLY A 84 -13.93 -7.77 12.82
C GLY A 84 -14.42 -6.89 11.68
N TYR A 85 -14.23 -7.33 10.42
CA TYR A 85 -14.77 -6.61 9.27
C TYR A 85 -16.31 -6.64 9.26
N CYS A 86 -16.92 -7.80 9.58
CA CYS A 86 -18.38 -7.92 9.66
C CYS A 86 -18.95 -6.99 10.73
N TYR A 87 -18.33 -6.92 11.91
CA TYR A 87 -18.75 -5.99 12.97
C TYR A 87 -18.55 -4.51 12.57
N LEU A 88 -17.43 -4.17 11.93
CA LEU A 88 -17.22 -2.82 11.42
C LEU A 88 -18.32 -2.44 10.40
N THR A 89 -18.62 -3.36 9.49
CA THR A 89 -19.67 -3.15 8.47
C THR A 89 -21.04 -3.00 9.13
N LYS A 90 -21.37 -3.83 10.13
CA LYS A 90 -22.61 -3.72 10.90
C LYS A 90 -22.71 -2.40 11.64
N LEU A 91 -21.62 -1.95 12.29
CA LEU A 91 -21.58 -0.66 12.98
C LEU A 91 -21.91 0.48 12.01
N LEU A 92 -21.25 0.52 10.86
CA LEU A 92 -21.45 1.56 9.85
C LEU A 92 -22.88 1.52 9.28
N SER A 93 -23.39 0.34 8.95
CA SER A 93 -24.74 0.18 8.40
C SER A 93 -25.84 0.46 9.42
N SER A 94 -25.57 0.33 10.72
CA SER A 94 -26.51 0.72 11.79
C SER A 94 -26.60 2.26 11.95
N ILE A 95 -25.56 2.99 11.55
CA ILE A 95 -25.57 4.47 11.53
C ILE A 95 -26.29 4.97 10.28
N CYS A 96 -25.93 4.41 9.12
CA CYS A 96 -26.55 4.76 7.84
C CYS A 96 -26.51 3.56 6.89
N PRO A 97 -27.66 3.01 6.46
CA PRO A 97 -27.72 1.82 5.61
C PRO A 97 -27.30 2.08 4.15
N HIS A 98 -27.14 3.34 3.73
CA HIS A 98 -26.77 3.68 2.37
C HIS A 98 -25.30 3.33 2.08
N VAL A 99 -25.05 2.63 0.98
CA VAL A 99 -23.70 2.21 0.56
C VAL A 99 -22.76 3.40 0.38
N GLN A 100 -23.27 4.56 -0.04
CA GLN A 100 -22.44 5.76 -0.20
C GLN A 100 -21.81 6.20 1.12
N PHE A 101 -22.50 6.03 2.25
CA PHE A 101 -21.93 6.30 3.56
C PHE A 101 -20.71 5.42 3.86
N TYR A 102 -20.78 4.13 3.53
CA TYR A 102 -19.65 3.21 3.65
C TYR A 102 -18.46 3.66 2.78
N ILE A 103 -18.72 4.07 1.52
CA ILE A 103 -17.67 4.57 0.61
C ILE A 103 -17.00 5.82 1.18
N VAL A 104 -17.79 6.77 1.68
CA VAL A 104 -17.29 8.02 2.26
C VAL A 104 -16.42 7.75 3.50
N VAL A 105 -16.94 6.98 4.46
CA VAL A 105 -16.22 6.73 5.73
C VAL A 105 -14.93 5.94 5.50
N THR A 106 -14.97 4.90 4.67
CA THR A 106 -13.78 4.10 4.38
C THR A 106 -12.73 4.88 3.59
N SER A 107 -13.16 5.73 2.64
CA SER A 107 -12.26 6.62 1.91
C SER A 107 -11.63 7.67 2.83
N LEU A 108 -12.43 8.33 3.65
CA LEU A 108 -11.95 9.31 4.62
C LEU A 108 -10.91 8.70 5.57
N PHE A 109 -11.21 7.54 6.14
CA PHE A 109 -10.29 6.84 7.05
C PHE A 109 -8.98 6.48 6.35
N THR A 110 -9.05 5.75 5.24
CA THR A 110 -7.88 5.18 4.56
C THR A 110 -6.93 6.26 4.06
N TYR A 111 -7.44 7.27 3.36
CA TYR A 111 -6.59 8.30 2.78
C TYR A 111 -6.11 9.33 3.80
N SER A 112 -6.90 9.63 4.84
CA SER A 112 -6.43 10.48 5.94
C SER A 112 -5.26 9.85 6.69
N VAL A 113 -5.34 8.54 6.98
CA VAL A 113 -4.25 7.80 7.64
C VAL A 113 -3.02 7.74 6.74
N THR A 114 -3.19 7.47 5.43
CA THR A 114 -2.07 7.46 4.46
C THR A 114 -1.42 8.83 4.36
N GLY A 115 -2.19 9.91 4.27
CA GLY A 115 -1.68 11.27 4.25
C GLY A 115 -0.93 11.64 5.53
N ARG A 116 -1.47 11.28 6.70
CA ARG A 116 -0.79 11.43 8.00
C ARG A 116 0.52 10.63 8.07
N PHE A 117 0.52 9.42 7.54
CA PHE A 117 1.72 8.58 7.49
C PHE A 117 2.82 9.22 6.64
N ILE A 118 2.50 9.70 5.43
CA ILE A 118 3.44 10.42 4.56
C ILE A 118 3.92 11.72 5.23
N TYR A 119 3.00 12.53 5.79
CA TYR A 119 3.35 13.75 6.49
C TYR A 119 4.39 13.54 7.60
N LYS A 120 4.19 12.49 8.42
CA LYS A 120 5.05 12.23 9.57
C LYS A 120 6.37 11.56 9.25
N ASN A 121 6.42 10.79 8.16
CA ASN A 121 7.49 9.83 7.93
C ASN A 121 8.28 10.10 6.64
N SER A 122 7.79 10.94 5.71
CA SER A 122 8.51 11.24 4.48
C SER A 122 9.48 12.41 4.63
N CYS A 123 10.65 12.27 4.01
CA CYS A 123 11.60 13.37 3.86
C CYS A 123 11.24 14.32 2.69
N ASP A 124 10.49 13.84 1.70
CA ASP A 124 9.92 14.63 0.62
C ASP A 124 8.46 14.24 0.43
N VAL A 125 7.57 14.99 1.11
CA VAL A 125 6.13 14.71 1.11
C VAL A 125 5.50 14.84 -0.28
N LYS A 126 6.04 15.74 -1.14
CA LYS A 126 5.59 15.87 -2.53
C LYS A 126 5.88 14.58 -3.29
N MET A 127 7.12 14.11 -3.22
CA MET A 127 7.54 12.90 -3.92
C MET A 127 6.74 11.68 -3.46
N SER A 128 6.59 11.46 -2.15
CA SER A 128 5.79 10.34 -1.64
C SER A 128 4.33 10.41 -2.09
N THR A 129 3.74 11.61 -2.14
CA THR A 129 2.36 11.79 -2.63
C THR A 129 2.26 11.49 -4.13
N TYR A 130 3.20 11.97 -4.94
CA TYR A 130 3.21 11.69 -6.38
C TYR A 130 3.42 10.20 -6.65
N VAL A 131 4.35 9.55 -5.94
CA VAL A 131 4.56 8.10 -6.03
C VAL A 131 3.28 7.34 -5.66
N PHE A 132 2.57 7.75 -4.60
CA PHE A 132 1.31 7.13 -4.19
C PHE A 132 0.25 7.12 -5.31
N ILE A 133 0.16 8.22 -6.08
CA ILE A 133 -0.77 8.33 -7.19
C ILE A 133 -0.23 7.60 -8.42
N MET A 134 1.02 7.91 -8.83
CA MET A 134 1.60 7.41 -10.08
C MET A 134 1.86 5.89 -10.08
N THR A 135 2.07 5.27 -8.92
CA THR A 135 2.13 3.79 -8.79
C THR A 135 0.75 3.15 -8.77
N CYS A 136 -0.29 3.92 -9.01
CA CYS A 136 -1.68 3.49 -8.95
C CYS A 136 -2.13 2.92 -7.60
N THR A 137 -1.35 3.11 -6.53
CA THR A 137 -1.69 2.64 -5.18
C THR A 137 -2.98 3.28 -4.67
N TYR A 138 -3.20 4.56 -4.99
CA TYR A 138 -4.43 5.28 -4.69
C TYR A 138 -5.67 4.58 -5.26
N TYR A 139 -5.62 4.17 -6.53
CA TYR A 139 -6.74 3.50 -7.22
C TYR A 139 -6.93 2.07 -6.73
N ASN A 140 -5.84 1.36 -6.45
CA ASN A 140 -5.90 0.02 -5.86
C ASN A 140 -6.65 0.05 -4.53
N TYR A 141 -6.45 1.06 -3.70
CA TYR A 141 -7.15 1.20 -2.41
C TYR A 141 -8.67 1.42 -2.57
N MET A 142 -9.12 1.98 -3.70
CA MET A 142 -10.55 2.06 -3.99
C MET A 142 -11.18 0.69 -4.22
N ASN A 143 -10.41 -0.29 -4.72
CA ASN A 143 -10.88 -1.64 -4.99
C ASN A 143 -10.70 -2.57 -3.77
N ILE A 144 -9.51 -2.62 -3.17
CA ILE A 144 -9.18 -3.53 -2.05
C ILE A 144 -9.56 -2.93 -0.68
N ILE A 145 -10.79 -2.41 -0.53
CA ILE A 145 -11.21 -1.57 0.61
C ILE A 145 -10.88 -2.22 1.96
N ARG A 146 -11.23 -3.51 2.14
CA ARG A 146 -10.98 -4.27 3.38
C ARG A 146 -9.49 -4.32 3.73
N GLN A 147 -8.65 -4.64 2.74
CA GLN A 147 -7.20 -4.64 2.90
C GLN A 147 -6.66 -3.23 3.15
N ALA A 148 -7.19 -2.20 2.49
CA ALA A 148 -6.79 -0.81 2.68
C ALA A 148 -7.12 -0.30 4.10
N ILE A 149 -8.24 -0.71 4.68
CA ILE A 149 -8.56 -0.45 6.10
C ILE A 149 -7.52 -1.13 7.01
N ALA A 150 -7.22 -2.40 6.77
CA ALA A 150 -6.22 -3.15 7.55
C ALA A 150 -4.83 -2.51 7.45
N ILE A 151 -4.40 -2.10 6.24
CA ILE A 151 -3.15 -1.34 6.04
C ILE A 151 -3.17 -0.05 6.86
N SER A 152 -4.27 0.69 6.86
CA SER A 152 -4.39 1.94 7.62
C SER A 152 -4.23 1.72 9.13
N ILE A 153 -4.80 0.64 9.66
CA ILE A 153 -4.62 0.25 11.07
C ILE A 153 -3.14 -0.06 11.37
N ILE A 154 -2.46 -0.79 10.47
CA ILE A 154 -1.01 -1.05 10.59
C ILE A 154 -0.20 0.24 10.60
N LEU A 155 -0.53 1.21 9.72
CA LEU A 155 0.17 2.49 9.66
C LEU A 155 -0.02 3.33 10.93
N LEU A 156 -1.18 3.24 11.59
CA LEU A 156 -1.38 3.84 12.91
C LEU A 156 -0.52 3.15 13.97
N GLY A 157 -0.46 1.83 13.96
CA GLY A 157 0.40 1.04 14.84
C GLY A 157 1.89 1.33 14.65
N TYR A 158 2.33 1.59 13.41
CA TYR A 158 3.73 1.92 13.10
C TYR A 158 4.24 3.14 13.86
N GLU A 159 3.36 4.08 14.24
CA GLU A 159 3.73 5.24 15.05
C GLU A 159 4.29 4.82 16.44
N PHE A 160 3.91 3.66 16.95
CA PHE A 160 4.46 3.08 18.17
C PHE A 160 5.74 2.29 17.87
N LEU A 161 5.71 1.45 16.82
CA LEU A 161 6.85 0.63 16.43
C LEU A 161 8.14 1.46 16.19
N LYS A 162 8.02 2.66 15.63
CA LYS A 162 9.17 3.52 15.33
C LYS A 162 9.81 4.19 16.56
N LYS A 163 9.13 4.22 17.72
CA LYS A 163 9.66 4.88 18.93
C LYS A 163 10.84 4.10 19.51
N PRO A 164 11.94 4.76 19.88
CA PRO A 164 13.12 4.09 20.44
C PRO A 164 12.95 3.73 21.91
N ASP A 165 12.12 4.49 22.65
CA ASP A 165 11.85 4.33 24.06
C ASP A 165 10.87 3.19 24.34
N LYS A 166 10.92 2.58 25.53
CA LYS A 166 9.97 1.56 26.00
C LYS A 166 9.67 0.47 24.94
N LYS A 167 10.68 -0.05 24.29
CA LYS A 167 10.57 -0.98 23.13
C LYS A 167 9.54 -2.09 23.36
N LYS A 168 9.62 -2.86 24.48
CA LYS A 168 8.69 -3.96 24.77
C LYS A 168 7.23 -3.51 24.75
N LYS A 169 6.92 -2.39 25.43
CA LYS A 169 5.56 -1.82 25.43
C LYS A 169 5.12 -1.40 24.05
N ASN A 170 5.98 -0.74 23.29
CA ASN A 170 5.67 -0.25 21.95
C ASN A 170 5.46 -1.41 20.97
N TYR A 171 6.22 -2.49 21.07
CA TYR A 171 6.03 -3.70 20.26
C TYR A 171 4.73 -4.42 20.62
N MET A 172 4.39 -4.49 21.91
CA MET A 172 3.10 -5.04 22.34
C MET A 172 1.93 -4.23 21.77
N ILE A 173 1.98 -2.89 21.86
CA ILE A 173 0.95 -2.02 21.28
C ILE A 173 0.87 -2.21 19.77
N TYR A 174 2.01 -2.25 19.09
CA TYR A 174 2.03 -2.51 17.64
C TYR A 174 1.40 -3.87 17.29
N THR A 175 1.73 -4.91 18.06
CA THR A 175 1.14 -6.25 17.88
C THR A 175 -0.39 -6.22 18.04
N MET A 176 -0.92 -5.44 18.99
CA MET A 176 -2.37 -5.25 19.13
C MET A 176 -2.99 -4.61 17.87
N PHE A 177 -2.30 -3.62 17.26
CA PHE A 177 -2.75 -3.07 15.98
C PHE A 177 -2.69 -4.10 14.85
N VAL A 178 -1.68 -4.99 14.83
CA VAL A 178 -1.60 -6.08 13.85
C VAL A 178 -2.76 -7.06 14.04
N LEU A 179 -3.08 -7.46 15.27
CA LEU A 179 -4.21 -8.35 15.56
C LEU A 179 -5.55 -7.70 15.18
N LEU A 180 -5.73 -6.41 15.50
CA LEU A 180 -6.90 -5.66 15.09
C LEU A 180 -7.01 -5.57 13.54
N ALA A 181 -5.92 -5.29 12.85
CA ALA A 181 -5.90 -5.29 11.38
C ALA A 181 -6.22 -6.68 10.81
N SER A 182 -5.72 -7.75 11.45
CA SER A 182 -5.97 -9.13 11.04
C SER A 182 -7.43 -9.56 11.24
N SER A 183 -8.13 -8.99 12.22
CA SER A 183 -9.58 -9.21 12.37
C SER A 183 -10.40 -8.54 11.26
N ILE A 184 -9.83 -7.58 10.53
CA ILE A 184 -10.44 -6.92 9.34
C ILE A 184 -10.02 -7.63 8.05
N HIS A 185 -8.74 -8.05 7.96
CA HIS A 185 -8.22 -8.80 6.83
C HIS A 185 -7.06 -9.68 7.27
N ALA A 186 -7.29 -11.00 7.29
CA ALA A 186 -6.42 -12.00 7.93
C ALA A 186 -4.94 -11.89 7.54
N SER A 187 -4.66 -11.61 6.25
CA SER A 187 -3.28 -11.48 5.77
C SER A 187 -2.47 -10.33 6.40
N ALA A 188 -3.12 -9.41 7.14
CA ALA A 188 -2.42 -8.36 7.89
C ALA A 188 -1.50 -8.90 8.99
N ILE A 189 -1.68 -10.16 9.41
CA ILE A 189 -0.81 -10.82 10.39
C ILE A 189 0.66 -10.83 9.94
N LEU A 190 0.94 -10.85 8.64
CA LEU A 190 2.28 -10.76 8.08
C LEU A 190 3.03 -9.49 8.49
N CYS A 191 2.31 -8.43 8.87
CA CYS A 191 2.92 -7.20 9.32
C CYS A 191 3.62 -7.34 10.68
N ILE A 192 3.48 -8.48 11.38
CA ILE A 192 4.29 -8.78 12.57
C ILE A 192 5.79 -8.81 12.23
N LEU A 193 6.16 -9.18 10.99
CA LEU A 193 7.54 -9.16 10.50
C LEU A 193 8.19 -7.78 10.59
N LEU A 194 7.41 -6.70 10.59
CA LEU A 194 7.94 -5.34 10.71
C LEU A 194 8.64 -5.11 12.06
N VAL A 195 8.28 -5.86 13.10
CA VAL A 195 8.98 -5.84 14.40
C VAL A 195 10.42 -6.33 14.23
N LEU A 196 10.61 -7.42 13.48
CA LEU A 196 11.94 -7.97 13.18
C LEU A 196 12.77 -6.98 12.36
N PHE A 197 12.19 -6.42 11.31
CA PHE A 197 12.90 -5.46 10.44
C PHE A 197 13.34 -4.20 11.17
N LYS A 198 12.66 -3.83 12.26
CA LYS A 198 13.04 -2.68 13.09
C LYS A 198 14.37 -2.91 13.81
N GLU A 199 14.67 -4.14 14.20
CA GLU A 199 15.90 -4.48 14.93
C GLU A 199 17.07 -4.88 13.99
N LEU A 200 16.77 -5.25 12.74
CA LEU A 200 17.79 -5.70 11.81
C LEU A 200 18.53 -4.52 11.14
N LYS A 201 19.83 -4.69 10.92
CA LYS A 201 20.67 -3.76 10.15
C LYS A 201 20.87 -4.32 8.75
N PHE A 202 20.31 -3.67 7.75
CA PHE A 202 20.50 -4.05 6.35
C PHE A 202 21.95 -3.80 5.93
N ARG A 203 22.61 -4.84 5.42
CA ARG A 203 24.02 -4.82 5.02
C ARG A 203 24.15 -5.11 3.53
N THR A 204 25.30 -4.81 2.92
CA THR A 204 25.55 -5.11 1.51
C THR A 204 25.39 -6.60 1.17
N LYS A 205 25.81 -7.50 2.08
CA LYS A 205 25.61 -8.94 1.93
C LYS A 205 24.13 -9.34 1.87
N ASP A 206 23.26 -8.57 2.54
CA ASP A 206 21.81 -8.86 2.59
C ASP A 206 21.16 -8.60 1.23
N ILE A 207 21.79 -7.80 0.36
CA ILE A 207 21.37 -7.64 -1.05
C ILE A 207 21.53 -8.97 -1.78
N LEU A 208 22.71 -9.61 -1.68
CA LEU A 208 22.99 -10.88 -2.34
C LEU A 208 22.12 -12.01 -1.76
N ILE A 209 21.98 -12.06 -0.44
CA ILE A 209 21.09 -13.02 0.25
C ILE A 209 19.64 -12.79 -0.20
N GLY A 210 19.21 -11.53 -0.28
CA GLY A 210 17.86 -11.17 -0.73
C GLY A 210 17.60 -11.59 -2.18
N ILE A 211 18.54 -11.33 -3.09
CA ILE A 211 18.42 -11.73 -4.50
C ILE A 211 18.40 -13.27 -4.61
N GLY A 212 19.35 -13.96 -3.97
CA GLY A 212 19.42 -15.43 -3.99
C GLY A 212 18.17 -16.06 -3.36
N GLY A 213 17.75 -15.60 -2.20
CA GLY A 213 16.52 -16.06 -1.54
C GLY A 213 15.25 -15.80 -2.36
N THR A 214 15.19 -14.64 -3.04
CA THR A 214 14.08 -14.32 -3.95
C THR A 214 14.04 -15.29 -5.12
N LEU A 215 15.20 -15.58 -5.73
CA LEU A 215 15.29 -16.52 -6.85
C LEU A 215 14.88 -17.94 -6.41
N ILE A 216 15.41 -18.41 -5.29
CA ILE A 216 15.04 -19.73 -4.73
C ILE A 216 13.54 -19.78 -4.45
N PHE A 217 12.98 -18.75 -3.77
CA PHE A 217 11.55 -18.69 -3.49
C PHE A 217 10.72 -18.67 -4.77
N TYR A 218 11.14 -17.91 -5.78
CA TYR A 218 10.45 -17.84 -7.08
C TYR A 218 10.45 -19.18 -7.83
N LEU A 219 11.52 -19.95 -7.73
CA LEU A 219 11.62 -21.27 -8.36
C LEU A 219 10.87 -22.35 -7.57
N MET A 220 10.87 -22.25 -6.24
CA MET A 220 10.32 -23.28 -5.33
C MET A 220 8.99 -22.84 -4.68
N TYR A 221 8.29 -21.84 -5.22
CA TYR A 221 7.11 -21.27 -4.56
C TYR A 221 6.01 -22.32 -4.31
N GLN A 222 5.80 -23.28 -5.23
CA GLN A 222 4.80 -24.32 -5.08
C GLN A 222 5.12 -25.25 -3.91
N GLN A 223 6.38 -25.70 -3.81
CA GLN A 223 6.84 -26.57 -2.73
C GLN A 223 6.72 -25.87 -1.38
N VAL A 224 7.15 -24.60 -1.31
CA VAL A 224 7.06 -23.79 -0.09
C VAL A 224 5.58 -23.55 0.29
N PHE A 225 4.75 -23.23 -0.68
CA PHE A 225 3.32 -22.98 -0.44
C PHE A 225 2.60 -24.26 0.03
N ASN A 226 2.81 -25.39 -0.63
CA ASN A 226 2.26 -26.68 -0.22
C ASN A 226 2.73 -27.10 1.17
N LEU A 227 4.00 -26.88 1.49
CA LEU A 227 4.53 -27.12 2.83
C LEU A 227 3.79 -26.30 3.89
N VAL A 228 3.59 -25.00 3.63
CA VAL A 228 2.87 -24.10 4.54
C VAL A 228 1.42 -24.54 4.69
N LEU A 229 0.70 -24.86 3.59
CA LEU A 229 -0.68 -25.33 3.66
C LEU A 229 -0.82 -26.62 4.46
N ASN A 230 0.10 -27.57 4.26
CA ASN A 230 0.11 -28.83 5.00
C ASN A 230 0.37 -28.63 6.50
N LEU A 231 1.32 -27.76 6.84
CA LEU A 231 1.64 -27.43 8.25
C LEU A 231 0.47 -26.80 9.01
N PHE A 232 -0.39 -26.02 8.31
CA PHE A 232 -1.54 -25.36 8.90
C PHE A 232 -2.87 -26.11 8.67
N GLY A 233 -2.86 -27.28 8.00
CA GLY A 233 -4.05 -28.05 7.71
C GLY A 233 -5.04 -27.41 6.73
N LEU A 234 -4.56 -26.45 5.90
CA LEU A 234 -5.38 -25.63 5.00
C LEU A 234 -5.38 -26.15 3.55
N SER A 235 -4.82 -27.33 3.29
CA SER A 235 -4.62 -27.86 1.93
C SER A 235 -5.91 -27.99 1.12
N ASN A 236 -7.00 -28.44 1.74
CA ASN A 236 -8.25 -28.70 1.02
C ASN A 236 -9.01 -27.42 0.60
N GLU A 237 -8.87 -26.34 1.34
CA GLU A 237 -9.56 -25.07 1.04
C GLU A 237 -8.84 -24.26 -0.06
N TYR A 238 -7.52 -24.38 -0.14
CA TYR A 238 -6.70 -23.56 -1.05
C TYR A 238 -6.25 -24.29 -2.32
N MET A 239 -6.40 -25.61 -2.42
CA MET A 239 -6.04 -26.35 -3.65
C MET A 239 -6.84 -25.90 -4.86
N GLY A 240 -8.14 -25.66 -4.73
CA GLY A 240 -8.98 -25.13 -5.81
C GLY A 240 -8.61 -23.70 -6.26
N TYR A 241 -7.98 -22.91 -5.38
CA TYR A 241 -7.39 -21.62 -5.75
C TYR A 241 -6.10 -21.79 -6.54
N LEU A 242 -5.27 -22.76 -6.15
CA LEU A 242 -4.00 -23.05 -6.84
C LEU A 242 -4.23 -23.53 -8.27
N GLU A 243 -5.18 -24.41 -8.49
CA GLU A 243 -5.49 -24.93 -9.83
C GLU A 243 -5.95 -23.82 -10.76
N LYS A 244 -6.87 -22.96 -10.32
CA LYS A 244 -7.35 -21.80 -11.11
C LYS A 244 -6.27 -20.74 -11.37
N GLU A 245 -5.35 -20.52 -10.42
CA GLU A 245 -4.27 -19.54 -10.61
C GLU A 245 -3.15 -20.08 -11.49
N VAL A 246 -2.83 -21.38 -11.45
CA VAL A 246 -1.85 -22.01 -12.33
C VAL A 246 -2.29 -21.94 -13.80
N GLU A 247 -3.58 -22.12 -14.08
CA GLU A 247 -4.13 -21.96 -15.44
C GLU A 247 -4.03 -20.50 -15.95
N SER A 248 -4.08 -19.50 -15.07
CA SER A 248 -4.01 -18.08 -15.43
C SER A 248 -2.57 -17.54 -15.62
N VAL A 249 -1.55 -18.27 -15.17
CA VAL A 249 -0.16 -17.82 -15.08
C VAL A 249 0.62 -17.88 -16.41
N GLY A 250 0.00 -18.31 -17.52
CA GLY A 250 0.72 -18.48 -18.80
C GLY A 250 1.11 -17.21 -19.56
N HIS A 251 0.58 -16.03 -19.20
CA HIS A 251 0.81 -14.82 -19.99
C HIS A 251 1.46 -13.72 -19.16
N ILE A 252 2.71 -13.38 -19.49
CA ILE A 252 3.37 -12.17 -18.98
C ILE A 252 2.61 -10.96 -19.51
N ASN A 253 1.70 -10.45 -18.70
CA ASN A 253 0.97 -9.23 -19.02
C ASN A 253 1.89 -8.01 -18.79
N PRO A 254 2.04 -7.08 -19.74
CA PRO A 254 2.79 -5.85 -19.55
C PRO A 254 2.42 -5.08 -18.27
N GLN A 255 1.15 -5.08 -17.88
CA GLN A 255 0.69 -4.50 -16.62
C GLN A 255 1.43 -5.08 -15.40
N SER A 256 1.58 -6.40 -15.35
CA SER A 256 2.28 -7.08 -14.26
C SER A 256 3.76 -6.71 -14.20
N VAL A 257 4.42 -6.58 -15.37
CA VAL A 257 5.81 -6.14 -15.46
C VAL A 257 5.96 -4.72 -14.90
N TYR A 258 5.11 -3.79 -15.31
CA TYR A 258 5.18 -2.42 -14.80
C TYR A 258 4.84 -2.32 -13.31
N MET A 259 3.86 -3.08 -12.83
CA MET A 259 3.55 -3.13 -11.40
C MET A 259 4.74 -3.63 -10.58
N PHE A 260 5.47 -4.63 -11.05
CA PHE A 260 6.70 -5.10 -10.44
C PHE A 260 7.79 -4.01 -10.47
N MET A 261 8.01 -3.39 -11.63
CA MET A 261 9.03 -2.37 -11.82
C MET A 261 8.83 -1.16 -10.89
N THR A 262 7.59 -0.76 -10.60
CA THR A 262 7.34 0.38 -9.69
C THR A 262 7.88 0.17 -8.27
N ILE A 263 8.01 -1.06 -7.81
CA ILE A 263 8.58 -1.37 -6.50
C ILE A 263 10.08 -1.67 -6.62
N ALA A 264 10.46 -2.47 -7.62
CA ALA A 264 11.84 -2.89 -7.84
C ALA A 264 12.79 -1.70 -8.05
N ILE A 265 12.37 -0.67 -8.78
CA ILE A 265 13.15 0.56 -9.00
C ILE A 265 13.48 1.25 -7.67
N ALA A 266 12.51 1.41 -6.77
CA ALA A 266 12.75 2.03 -5.47
C ALA A 266 13.78 1.25 -4.65
N PHE A 267 13.63 -0.07 -4.61
CA PHE A 267 14.55 -0.95 -3.91
C PHE A 267 15.95 -0.94 -4.52
N ALA A 268 16.06 -1.00 -5.86
CA ALA A 268 17.33 -0.95 -6.57
C ALA A 268 18.08 0.36 -6.31
N ILE A 269 17.41 1.52 -6.41
CA ILE A 269 18.03 2.82 -6.09
C ILE A 269 18.49 2.84 -4.63
N GLY A 270 17.70 2.30 -3.70
CA GLY A 270 18.07 2.18 -2.28
C GLY A 270 19.33 1.33 -2.08
N CYS A 271 19.42 0.17 -2.74
CA CYS A 271 20.59 -0.72 -2.68
C CYS A 271 21.84 -0.06 -3.28
N ILE A 272 21.72 0.56 -4.45
CA ILE A 272 22.83 1.28 -5.09
C ILE A 272 23.34 2.39 -4.16
N THR A 273 22.44 3.15 -3.57
CA THR A 273 22.77 4.22 -2.63
C THR A 273 23.54 3.69 -1.43
N LEU A 274 23.08 2.56 -0.84
CA LEU A 274 23.76 1.90 0.27
C LEU A 274 25.17 1.44 -0.09
N VAL A 275 25.37 0.82 -1.25
CA VAL A 275 26.67 0.33 -1.72
C VAL A 275 27.63 1.51 -1.94
N VAL A 276 27.18 2.57 -2.63
CA VAL A 276 27.98 3.76 -2.89
C VAL A 276 28.40 4.48 -1.60
N GLN A 277 27.50 4.58 -0.64
CA GLN A 277 27.80 5.19 0.66
C GLN A 277 28.90 4.43 1.41
N ARG A 278 28.84 3.09 1.39
CA ARG A 278 29.83 2.26 2.09
C ARG A 278 31.17 2.23 1.41
N LYS A 279 31.22 2.14 0.07
CA LYS A 279 32.47 2.13 -0.70
C LYS A 279 33.28 3.42 -0.48
N ASN A 280 32.62 4.53 -0.29
CA ASN A 280 33.28 5.84 -0.19
C ASN A 280 33.61 6.25 1.27
N HIS A 281 33.54 5.34 2.25
CA HIS A 281 33.80 5.62 3.67
C HIS A 281 33.14 6.91 4.17
N VAL A 282 31.88 7.16 3.73
CA VAL A 282 31.21 8.38 4.15
C VAL A 282 30.99 8.34 5.64
N ILE A 283 31.75 9.18 6.33
CA ILE A 283 31.53 9.50 7.72
C ILE A 283 30.02 9.76 7.89
N LYS A 284 29.42 9.07 8.85
CA LYS A 284 28.03 9.27 9.21
C LYS A 284 27.77 10.76 9.37
N ILE A 285 27.00 11.33 8.44
CA ILE A 285 26.58 12.72 8.58
C ILE A 285 25.77 12.75 9.88
N ILE A 286 26.26 13.47 10.88
CA ILE A 286 25.50 13.71 12.10
C ILE A 286 24.20 14.41 11.65
N PRO A 287 23.04 13.83 11.93
CA PRO A 287 21.79 14.42 11.47
C PRO A 287 21.63 15.82 12.04
N LYS A 288 21.53 16.82 11.15
CA LYS A 288 21.40 18.23 11.51
C LYS A 288 20.00 18.60 12.02
N ASN A 289 19.01 17.74 11.71
CA ASN A 289 17.63 17.98 12.09
C ASN A 289 16.87 16.67 12.30
N ARG A 290 15.65 16.76 12.84
CA ARG A 290 14.78 15.60 13.14
C ARG A 290 14.47 14.72 11.92
N GLN A 291 14.43 15.31 10.72
CA GLN A 291 14.19 14.58 9.47
C GLN A 291 15.36 13.72 9.06
N GLU A 292 16.58 14.30 9.11
CA GLU A 292 17.81 13.57 8.80
C GLU A 292 18.03 12.43 9.79
N TYR A 293 17.73 12.67 11.09
CA TYR A 293 17.78 11.63 12.13
C TYR A 293 16.80 10.48 11.83
N PHE A 294 15.58 10.81 11.37
CA PHE A 294 14.59 9.81 11.01
C PHE A 294 15.03 8.96 9.80
N LEU A 295 15.54 9.59 8.75
CA LEU A 295 16.07 8.92 7.56
C LEU A 295 17.19 7.95 7.92
N PHE A 296 18.11 8.40 8.76
CA PHE A 296 19.27 7.64 9.15
C PHE A 296 18.93 6.36 9.94
N ASN A 297 17.97 6.46 10.87
CA ASN A 297 17.57 5.35 11.72
C ASN A 297 16.60 4.35 11.08
N ASN A 298 15.98 4.72 9.94
CA ASN A 298 14.99 3.86 9.28
C ASN A 298 15.44 3.32 7.92
N GLU A 299 16.66 3.63 7.45
CA GLU A 299 17.16 3.15 6.15
C GLU A 299 17.11 1.62 6.05
N SER A 300 17.63 0.92 7.05
CA SER A 300 17.61 -0.55 7.09
C SER A 300 16.19 -1.10 7.06
N PHE A 301 15.30 -0.52 7.85
CA PHE A 301 13.89 -0.90 7.90
C PHE A 301 13.21 -0.72 6.53
N LEU A 302 13.42 0.43 5.87
CA LEU A 302 12.82 0.70 4.56
C LEU A 302 13.42 -0.20 3.46
N LEU A 303 14.69 -0.60 3.57
CA LEU A 303 15.30 -1.55 2.63
C LEU A 303 14.73 -2.98 2.82
N TYR A 304 14.56 -3.45 4.05
CA TYR A 304 13.91 -4.75 4.29
C TYR A 304 12.46 -4.77 3.84
N THR A 305 11.70 -3.72 4.11
CA THR A 305 10.31 -3.61 3.63
C THR A 305 10.24 -3.50 2.12
N GLY A 306 11.18 -2.79 1.48
CA GLY A 306 11.32 -2.70 0.03
C GLY A 306 11.68 -4.06 -0.60
N LEU A 307 12.60 -4.82 0.01
CA LEU A 307 12.93 -6.17 -0.41
C LEU A 307 11.68 -7.06 -0.37
N LEU A 308 10.98 -7.11 0.76
CA LEU A 308 9.80 -7.96 0.91
C LEU A 308 8.67 -7.54 -0.03
N ALA A 309 8.46 -6.23 -0.21
CA ALA A 309 7.53 -5.74 -1.21
C ALA A 309 7.90 -6.20 -2.63
N THR A 310 9.20 -6.18 -2.97
CA THR A 310 9.71 -6.61 -4.30
C THR A 310 9.51 -8.11 -4.49
N VAL A 311 9.82 -8.93 -3.47
CA VAL A 311 9.61 -10.38 -3.50
C VAL A 311 8.13 -10.72 -3.70
N CYS A 312 7.26 -10.13 -2.87
CA CYS A 312 5.82 -10.36 -2.98
C CYS A 312 5.28 -9.90 -4.35
N ARG A 313 5.77 -8.76 -4.86
CA ARG A 313 5.33 -8.25 -6.17
C ARG A 313 5.86 -9.08 -7.34
N LEU A 314 7.05 -9.66 -7.24
CA LEU A 314 7.58 -10.58 -8.24
C LEU A 314 6.66 -11.79 -8.44
N MET A 315 5.98 -12.21 -7.38
CA MET A 315 5.05 -13.34 -7.43
C MET A 315 3.79 -13.08 -8.27
N ILE A 316 3.58 -11.85 -8.76
CA ILE A 316 2.51 -11.58 -9.74
C ILE A 316 2.64 -12.45 -11.01
N PHE A 317 3.86 -12.90 -11.32
CA PHE A 317 4.14 -13.77 -12.47
C PHE A 317 3.92 -15.26 -12.18
N ARG A 318 3.62 -15.63 -10.94
CA ARG A 318 3.46 -17.03 -10.51
C ARG A 318 2.17 -17.26 -9.71
N MET A 319 1.82 -16.34 -8.82
CA MET A 319 0.73 -16.51 -7.88
C MET A 319 0.20 -15.15 -7.40
N ASN A 320 -0.96 -14.75 -7.89
CA ASN A 320 -1.49 -13.41 -7.64
C ASN A 320 -1.87 -13.19 -6.15
N ILE A 321 -2.21 -14.24 -5.42
CA ILE A 321 -2.51 -14.12 -3.99
C ILE A 321 -1.29 -13.64 -3.19
N ILE A 322 -0.08 -14.11 -3.52
CA ILE A 322 1.15 -13.65 -2.86
C ILE A 322 1.46 -12.20 -3.25
N ASN A 323 1.19 -11.83 -4.51
CA ASN A 323 1.33 -10.45 -4.96
C ASN A 323 0.50 -9.47 -4.09
N ARG A 324 -0.70 -9.87 -3.67
CA ARG A 324 -1.57 -9.04 -2.81
C ARG A 324 -0.91 -8.67 -1.47
N TYR A 325 -0.04 -9.51 -0.94
CA TYR A 325 0.70 -9.20 0.30
C TYR A 325 1.64 -8.00 0.15
N SER A 326 2.12 -7.71 -1.06
CA SER A 326 2.96 -6.54 -1.32
C SER A 326 2.30 -5.22 -0.89
N TYR A 327 0.96 -5.11 -0.96
CA TYR A 327 0.24 -3.89 -0.61
C TYR A 327 0.44 -3.44 0.84
N TYR A 328 0.73 -4.36 1.77
CA TYR A 328 1.07 -4.00 3.16
C TYR A 328 2.41 -3.28 3.27
N PHE A 329 3.32 -3.53 2.36
CA PHE A 329 4.69 -2.97 2.37
C PHE A 329 4.83 -1.77 1.43
N VAL A 330 3.93 -1.59 0.47
CA VAL A 330 3.92 -0.45 -0.46
C VAL A 330 3.97 0.90 0.26
N PRO A 331 3.25 1.17 1.37
CA PRO A 331 3.36 2.45 2.07
C PRO A 331 4.80 2.81 2.46
N PHE A 332 5.62 1.82 2.82
CA PHE A 332 7.02 2.02 3.15
C PHE A 332 7.88 2.25 1.90
N VAL A 333 7.50 1.67 0.75
CA VAL A 333 8.13 1.96 -0.55
C VAL A 333 7.90 3.42 -0.95
N LEU A 334 6.73 4.02 -0.63
CA LEU A 334 6.47 5.44 -0.83
C LEU A 334 7.49 6.34 -0.09
N LEU A 335 8.01 5.88 1.05
CA LEU A 335 9.06 6.55 1.81
C LEU A 335 10.45 6.21 1.29
N LEU A 336 10.65 5.00 0.77
CA LEU A 336 11.92 4.52 0.24
C LEU A 336 12.37 5.34 -0.98
N TYR A 337 11.45 5.70 -1.88
CA TYR A 337 11.74 6.54 -3.05
C TYR A 337 12.46 7.85 -2.71
N PRO A 338 11.86 8.75 -1.91
CA PRO A 338 12.53 10.01 -1.58
C PRO A 338 13.78 9.80 -0.73
N MET A 339 13.80 8.80 0.17
CA MET A 339 14.97 8.52 0.98
C MET A 339 16.15 8.06 0.11
N ALA A 340 15.94 7.13 -0.81
CA ALA A 340 16.98 6.62 -1.69
C ALA A 340 17.59 7.72 -2.56
N ILE A 341 16.75 8.61 -3.10
CA ILE A 341 17.21 9.75 -3.90
C ILE A 341 17.90 10.81 -3.03
N TYR A 342 17.39 11.06 -1.82
CA TYR A 342 18.02 12.01 -0.89
C TYR A 342 19.41 11.57 -0.49
N ASN A 343 19.60 10.29 -0.21
CA ASN A 343 20.87 9.69 0.19
C ASN A 343 21.84 9.49 -0.99
N TYR A 344 21.38 9.62 -2.23
CA TYR A 344 22.22 9.48 -3.41
C TYR A 344 23.28 10.58 -3.48
N LYS A 345 24.57 10.18 -3.40
CA LYS A 345 25.69 11.09 -3.15
C LYS A 345 26.14 11.99 -4.30
N LEU A 346 25.89 11.58 -5.52
CA LEU A 346 26.23 12.39 -6.68
C LEU A 346 25.33 13.62 -6.74
N ARG A 347 25.71 14.64 -5.98
CA ARG A 347 24.92 15.87 -5.73
C ARG A 347 24.38 16.51 -7.01
N ASN A 348 25.16 16.50 -8.08
CA ASN A 348 24.75 17.05 -9.36
C ASN A 348 23.69 16.21 -10.07
N ASN A 349 23.63 14.90 -9.80
CA ASN A 349 22.72 13.97 -10.49
C ASN A 349 21.42 13.69 -9.73
N LYS A 350 21.28 14.13 -8.46
CA LYS A 350 20.05 13.92 -7.68
C LYS A 350 18.79 14.46 -8.38
N LYS A 351 18.90 15.65 -8.97
CA LYS A 351 17.78 16.24 -9.71
C LYS A 351 17.43 15.40 -10.94
N ILE A 352 18.44 14.94 -11.68
CA ILE A 352 18.27 14.10 -12.88
C ILE A 352 17.60 12.79 -12.51
N VAL A 353 18.11 12.07 -11.51
CA VAL A 353 17.52 10.81 -11.02
C VAL A 353 16.06 11.02 -10.58
N LYS A 354 15.78 12.09 -9.85
CA LYS A 354 14.42 12.45 -9.43
C LYS A 354 13.49 12.65 -10.64
N TRP A 355 13.93 13.37 -11.66
CA TRP A 355 13.14 13.60 -12.87
C TRP A 355 12.94 12.33 -13.69
N ILE A 356 13.98 11.48 -13.83
CA ILE A 356 13.86 10.17 -14.49
C ILE A 356 12.81 9.30 -13.78
N VAL A 357 12.85 9.24 -12.46
CA VAL A 357 11.85 8.49 -11.69
C VAL A 357 10.43 9.03 -11.92
N TYR A 358 10.26 10.36 -11.89
CA TYR A 358 8.96 10.96 -12.17
C TYR A 358 8.47 10.66 -13.59
N MET A 359 9.35 10.73 -14.59
CA MET A 359 8.99 10.41 -15.98
C MET A 359 8.55 8.94 -16.12
N ILE A 360 9.32 8.00 -15.56
CA ILE A 360 8.97 6.57 -15.61
C ILE A 360 7.60 6.32 -14.95
N LEU A 361 7.39 6.86 -13.75
CA LEU A 361 6.15 6.67 -13.02
C LEU A 361 4.96 7.38 -13.69
N MET A 362 5.18 8.54 -14.32
CA MET A 362 4.13 9.24 -15.07
C MET A 362 3.75 8.48 -16.33
N ILE A 363 4.72 7.95 -17.08
CA ILE A 363 4.47 7.10 -18.24
C ILE A 363 3.64 5.88 -17.83
N TYR A 364 4.04 5.23 -16.74
CA TYR A 364 3.29 4.11 -16.19
C TYR A 364 1.85 4.51 -15.80
N PHE A 365 1.67 5.62 -15.09
CA PHE A 365 0.35 6.11 -14.70
C PHE A 365 -0.55 6.40 -15.89
N VAL A 366 -0.03 7.13 -16.89
CA VAL A 366 -0.78 7.46 -18.11
C VAL A 366 -1.15 6.18 -18.86
N TRP A 367 -0.19 5.28 -19.04
CA TRP A 367 -0.40 4.02 -19.73
C TRP A 367 -1.45 3.15 -19.03
N MET A 368 -1.38 3.01 -17.70
CA MET A 368 -2.37 2.27 -16.92
C MET A 368 -3.77 2.88 -16.99
N THR A 369 -3.85 4.21 -17.04
CA THR A 369 -5.13 4.91 -17.07
C THR A 369 -5.77 4.87 -18.46
N VAL A 370 -4.97 4.87 -19.55
CA VAL A 370 -5.45 4.95 -20.93
C VAL A 370 -5.56 3.57 -21.57
N ALA A 371 -4.50 2.76 -21.50
CA ALA A 371 -4.43 1.48 -22.21
C ALA A 371 -5.16 0.33 -21.49
N TYR A 372 -5.33 0.45 -20.16
CA TYR A 372 -5.97 -0.58 -19.33
C TYR A 372 -7.25 -0.10 -18.64
N GLU A 373 -7.97 0.80 -19.28
CA GLU A 373 -9.20 1.43 -18.79
C GLU A 373 -10.21 0.41 -18.24
N ALA A 374 -10.54 -0.61 -19.03
CA ALA A 374 -11.55 -1.60 -18.67
C ALA A 374 -11.06 -2.63 -17.63
N SER A 375 -9.75 -2.86 -17.53
CA SER A 375 -9.16 -3.92 -16.69
C SER A 375 -8.54 -3.42 -15.40
N PHE A 376 -8.39 -2.08 -15.20
CA PHE A 376 -7.78 -1.52 -14.02
C PHE A 376 -8.74 -1.52 -12.82
N HIS A 377 -9.12 -2.73 -12.38
CA HIS A 377 -10.06 -2.95 -11.26
C HIS A 377 -11.37 -2.17 -11.41
N GLY A 378 -11.78 -1.82 -12.63
CA GLY A 378 -12.99 -1.05 -12.87
C GLY A 378 -12.99 0.35 -12.25
N THR A 379 -11.80 0.95 -12.03
CA THR A 379 -11.71 2.32 -11.51
C THR A 379 -11.77 3.37 -12.60
N VAL A 380 -11.61 2.96 -13.87
CA VAL A 380 -11.71 3.81 -15.07
C VAL A 380 -12.75 3.18 -16.00
N PRO A 381 -13.67 3.97 -16.59
CA PRO A 381 -13.88 5.41 -16.43
C PRO A 381 -14.45 5.77 -15.05
N TYR A 382 -14.16 6.99 -14.56
CA TYR A 382 -14.70 7.46 -13.30
C TYR A 382 -16.16 7.88 -13.47
N GLU A 383 -17.00 7.46 -12.51
CA GLU A 383 -18.40 7.80 -12.37
C GLU A 383 -18.67 8.36 -10.98
N PHE A 384 -19.40 9.49 -10.89
CA PHE A 384 -19.88 10.01 -9.63
C PHE A 384 -21.09 9.22 -9.13
N PHE A 385 -21.30 9.16 -7.80
CA PHE A 385 -22.40 8.42 -7.19
C PHE A 385 -23.78 8.86 -7.71
N TRP A 386 -23.99 10.15 -8.00
CA TRP A 386 -25.25 10.67 -8.56
C TRP A 386 -25.46 10.35 -10.03
N GLN A 387 -24.48 9.82 -10.72
CA GLN A 387 -24.59 9.34 -12.12
C GLN A 387 -24.97 7.84 -12.17
N CYS A 388 -24.89 7.17 -11.02
CA CYS A 388 -25.16 5.75 -10.92
C CYS A 388 -26.65 5.45 -11.16
N LYS A 389 -26.94 4.59 -12.14
CA LYS A 389 -28.30 4.15 -12.45
C LYS A 389 -28.73 2.89 -11.68
N ASN A 390 -27.88 2.38 -10.80
CA ASN A 390 -28.14 1.13 -10.07
C ASN A 390 -28.98 1.41 -8.82
N SER A 391 -30.30 1.29 -8.96
CA SER A 391 -31.29 1.52 -7.89
C SER A 391 -31.18 0.55 -6.72
N PHE A 392 -30.44 -0.54 -6.83
CA PHE A 392 -30.28 -1.51 -5.75
C PHE A 392 -29.44 -0.95 -4.57
N PHE A 393 -28.58 0.01 -4.84
CA PHE A 393 -27.64 0.56 -3.84
C PHE A 393 -27.97 1.97 -3.36
N TYR A 394 -28.91 2.66 -4.02
CA TYR A 394 -29.28 4.05 -3.75
C TYR A 394 -30.79 4.23 -3.59
#